data_a32d157c9507d3fd1e83671ecbdda632
#
_entry.id   a32d157c9507d3fd1e83671ecbdda632
#
_cell.length_a   1.000
_cell.length_b   1.000
_cell.length_c   1.000
_cell.angle_alpha   90.00
_cell.angle_beta   90.00
_cell.angle_gamma   90.00
#
_symmetry.space_group_name_H-M   'P 1'
#
loop_
_entity.id
_entity.type
_entity.pdbx_description
1 polymer ?
#
loop_
_entity_poly.entity_id
_entity_poly.type
_entity_poly.pdbx_seq_one_letter_code
_entity_poly.pdbx_strand_id
1 'polypeptide(L)'
;MKQFWVDIRPWNKEIATTAIESGADALVVDRAEDVHRLGRITTVAPDGDIKPGKDVFEYTITDKASENKAAAQGRHTPVIVATSDWTVIPLENLVAQSDNIIALVKDEKDAQMALHVLEKGTLGILLKTDSPAIVKSVAALLKSPAGKVDLVPFTVTKIHPVGMGDRVCVDTCSLLSDGEGMLMGNTSSAMLLVHAETLENPYVAPRPFRVNAGAVHAYILLPDGKTAYLSDLAIGGQVLVTDGKGTAHTAIIGRTKIERRPLLLVEAEAGKAKVSLILQNAETIRLVGEDGKAISVVNLQKGDTIMGCTLDGGRHFGMAVKETIREK
;
A
#
# COMPACT_ATOMS: atom_id res chain seq x y z
N MET A 1 -4.93 -7.12 -12.21
CA MET A 1 -5.36 -5.85 -11.58
C MET A 1 -6.73 -6.08 -10.99
N LYS A 2 -7.03 -5.56 -9.81
CA LYS A 2 -8.36 -5.68 -9.18
C LYS A 2 -9.35 -4.79 -9.90
N GLN A 3 -10.59 -5.25 -10.10
CA GLN A 3 -11.65 -4.49 -10.77
C GLN A 3 -12.33 -3.52 -9.81
N PHE A 4 -12.60 -2.31 -10.27
CA PHE A 4 -13.32 -1.26 -9.54
C PHE A 4 -14.62 -0.93 -10.25
N TRP A 5 -15.73 -1.45 -9.76
CA TRP A 5 -17.08 -1.16 -10.25
C TRP A 5 -17.82 -0.25 -9.27
N VAL A 6 -18.72 0.59 -9.77
CA VAL A 6 -19.55 1.47 -8.94
C VAL A 6 -21.04 1.24 -9.27
N ASP A 7 -21.84 0.97 -8.24
CA ASP A 7 -23.30 0.82 -8.35
C ASP A 7 -24.00 2.18 -8.25
N ILE A 8 -24.63 2.61 -9.33
CA ILE A 8 -25.32 3.89 -9.47
C ILE A 8 -26.83 3.67 -9.63
N ARG A 9 -27.36 2.69 -8.94
CA ARG A 9 -28.80 2.44 -8.86
C ARG A 9 -29.35 2.89 -7.50
N PRO A 10 -30.32 3.87 -7.44
CA PRO A 10 -30.88 4.62 -8.58
C PRO A 10 -29.89 5.63 -9.18
N TRP A 11 -30.14 6.04 -10.42
CA TRP A 11 -29.26 6.94 -11.17
C TRP A 11 -28.84 8.20 -10.38
N ASN A 12 -27.54 8.41 -10.27
CA ASN A 12 -26.95 9.60 -9.65
C ASN A 12 -25.80 10.10 -10.55
N LYS A 13 -26.02 11.21 -11.23
CA LYS A 13 -25.07 11.79 -12.17
C LYS A 13 -23.75 12.20 -11.51
N GLU A 14 -23.78 12.73 -10.29
CA GLU A 14 -22.58 13.19 -9.57
C GLU A 14 -21.67 12.00 -9.24
N ILE A 15 -22.23 10.91 -8.74
CA ILE A 15 -21.49 9.67 -8.45
C ILE A 15 -20.97 9.07 -9.76
N ALA A 16 -21.77 9.05 -10.83
CA ALA A 16 -21.34 8.55 -12.14
C ALA A 16 -20.12 9.29 -12.68
N THR A 17 -20.17 10.62 -12.67
CA THR A 17 -19.07 11.48 -13.13
C THR A 17 -17.83 11.28 -12.26
N THR A 18 -18.01 11.26 -10.93
CA THR A 18 -16.89 11.03 -9.99
C THR A 18 -16.25 9.65 -10.19
N ALA A 19 -17.04 8.61 -10.41
CA ALA A 19 -16.54 7.26 -10.66
C ALA A 19 -15.72 7.18 -11.96
N ILE A 20 -16.20 7.78 -13.05
CA ILE A 20 -15.48 7.87 -14.34
C ILE A 20 -14.15 8.60 -14.14
N GLU A 21 -14.16 9.79 -13.54
CA GLU A 21 -12.97 10.61 -13.29
C GLU A 21 -11.98 9.91 -12.34
N SER A 22 -12.49 9.13 -11.41
CA SER A 22 -11.68 8.32 -10.48
C SER A 22 -11.14 7.03 -11.12
N GLY A 23 -11.53 6.71 -12.37
CA GLY A 23 -11.04 5.56 -13.14
C GLY A 23 -11.67 4.24 -12.71
N ALA A 24 -12.98 4.23 -12.48
CA ALA A 24 -13.74 3.00 -12.37
C ALA A 24 -13.66 2.20 -13.68
N ASP A 25 -13.67 0.87 -13.58
CA ASP A 25 -13.65 -0.03 -14.74
C ASP A 25 -15.05 -0.22 -15.33
N ALA A 26 -16.09 -0.20 -14.51
CA ALA A 26 -17.48 -0.33 -14.94
C ALA A 26 -18.46 0.39 -13.99
N LEU A 27 -19.62 0.76 -14.56
CA LEU A 27 -20.75 1.30 -13.83
C LEU A 27 -21.95 0.35 -13.90
N VAL A 28 -22.50 0.01 -12.75
CA VAL A 28 -23.76 -0.75 -12.65
C VAL A 28 -24.92 0.23 -12.62
N VAL A 29 -25.80 0.16 -13.60
CA VAL A 29 -26.89 1.11 -13.82
C VAL A 29 -28.18 0.40 -14.27
N ASP A 30 -29.31 1.11 -14.17
CA ASP A 30 -30.58 0.59 -14.69
C ASP A 30 -30.63 0.66 -16.22
N ARG A 31 -30.01 1.68 -16.83
CA ARG A 31 -29.95 1.90 -18.27
C ARG A 31 -28.57 2.42 -18.69
N ALA A 32 -27.95 1.76 -19.66
CA ALA A 32 -26.63 2.13 -20.18
C ALA A 32 -26.65 3.50 -20.89
N GLU A 33 -27.75 3.90 -21.49
CA GLU A 33 -27.91 5.18 -22.21
C GLU A 33 -27.60 6.40 -21.32
N ASP A 34 -27.94 6.33 -20.02
CA ASP A 34 -27.67 7.43 -19.07
C ASP A 34 -26.16 7.67 -18.87
N VAL A 35 -25.36 6.62 -18.94
CA VAL A 35 -23.90 6.66 -18.83
C VAL A 35 -23.26 7.12 -20.13
N HIS A 36 -23.73 6.66 -21.28
CA HIS A 36 -23.15 6.99 -22.60
C HIS A 36 -23.18 8.49 -22.91
N ARG A 37 -24.09 9.24 -22.27
CA ARG A 37 -24.15 10.72 -22.35
C ARG A 37 -23.03 11.42 -21.58
N LEU A 38 -22.36 10.73 -20.64
CA LEU A 38 -21.29 11.30 -19.82
C LEU A 38 -19.90 10.93 -20.33
N GLY A 39 -19.72 9.73 -20.86
CA GLY A 39 -18.43 9.25 -21.31
C GLY A 39 -18.45 7.80 -21.77
N ARG A 40 -17.28 7.33 -22.19
CA ARG A 40 -17.09 5.94 -22.62
C ARG A 40 -16.50 5.12 -21.45
N ILE A 41 -17.32 4.27 -20.86
CA ILE A 41 -16.96 3.33 -19.80
C ILE A 41 -17.82 2.08 -19.93
N THR A 42 -17.33 0.93 -19.48
CA THR A 42 -18.11 -0.31 -19.48
C THR A 42 -19.36 -0.15 -18.60
N THR A 43 -20.50 -0.57 -19.13
CA THR A 43 -21.78 -0.51 -18.45
C THR A 43 -22.28 -1.90 -18.10
N VAL A 44 -22.76 -2.07 -16.87
CA VAL A 44 -23.43 -3.30 -16.41
C VAL A 44 -24.92 -2.98 -16.29
N ALA A 45 -25.69 -3.35 -17.29
CA ALA A 45 -27.13 -3.06 -17.41
C ALA A 45 -27.80 -4.08 -18.33
N PRO A 46 -29.14 -4.22 -18.34
CA PRO A 46 -29.86 -5.07 -19.29
C PRO A 46 -29.59 -4.73 -20.76
N ASP A 47 -29.37 -3.44 -21.05
CA ASP A 47 -29.02 -2.89 -22.36
C ASP A 47 -27.52 -2.52 -22.47
N GLY A 48 -26.71 -2.89 -21.49
CA GLY A 48 -25.29 -2.54 -21.38
C GLY A 48 -24.32 -3.54 -22.03
N ASP A 49 -23.03 -3.28 -21.84
CA ASP A 49 -21.92 -4.11 -22.33
C ASP A 49 -21.88 -5.47 -21.59
N ILE A 50 -22.11 -5.46 -20.28
CA ILE A 50 -22.21 -6.63 -19.40
C ILE A 50 -23.67 -6.77 -18.97
N LYS A 51 -24.26 -7.93 -19.19
CA LYS A 51 -25.69 -8.16 -18.93
C LYS A 51 -25.90 -8.93 -17.64
N PRO A 52 -26.57 -8.32 -16.62
CA PRO A 52 -26.99 -9.03 -15.41
C PRO A 52 -27.82 -10.26 -15.72
N GLY A 53 -27.57 -11.36 -15.00
CA GLY A 53 -28.23 -12.64 -15.21
C GLY A 53 -27.69 -13.48 -16.38
N LYS A 54 -26.71 -12.95 -17.13
CA LYS A 54 -26.02 -13.66 -18.21
C LYS A 54 -24.50 -13.62 -18.05
N ASP A 55 -23.94 -12.42 -18.04
CA ASP A 55 -22.49 -12.20 -18.02
C ASP A 55 -21.97 -11.94 -16.59
N VAL A 56 -22.85 -11.54 -15.68
CA VAL A 56 -22.60 -11.37 -14.25
C VAL A 56 -23.85 -11.70 -13.44
N PHE A 57 -23.70 -12.28 -12.26
CA PHE A 57 -24.81 -12.65 -11.38
C PHE A 57 -24.66 -11.95 -10.03
N GLU A 58 -25.79 -11.56 -9.42
CA GLU A 58 -25.83 -10.94 -8.09
C GLU A 58 -26.41 -11.93 -7.07
N TYR A 59 -25.74 -12.12 -5.94
CA TYR A 59 -26.20 -12.95 -4.83
C TYR A 59 -26.09 -12.19 -3.51
N THR A 60 -27.14 -12.31 -2.69
CA THR A 60 -27.07 -11.92 -1.29
C THR A 60 -26.85 -13.18 -0.45
N ILE A 61 -25.78 -13.19 0.33
CA ILE A 61 -25.43 -14.31 1.19
C ILE A 61 -26.11 -14.14 2.54
N THR A 62 -27.10 -14.98 2.81
CA THR A 62 -27.85 -15.00 4.06
C THR A 62 -27.66 -16.32 4.82
N ASP A 63 -27.24 -17.38 4.11
CA ASP A 63 -27.04 -18.73 4.63
C ASP A 63 -26.04 -19.54 3.78
N LYS A 64 -25.74 -20.74 4.23
CA LYS A 64 -24.83 -21.64 3.50
C LYS A 64 -25.36 -22.10 2.14
N ALA A 65 -26.67 -22.13 1.95
CA ALA A 65 -27.25 -22.51 0.67
C ALA A 65 -27.04 -21.43 -0.41
N SER A 66 -27.24 -20.16 -0.04
CA SER A 66 -26.95 -19.00 -0.91
C SER A 66 -25.46 -18.88 -1.22
N GLU A 67 -24.58 -19.12 -0.22
CA GLU A 67 -23.12 -19.15 -0.42
C GLU A 67 -22.71 -20.23 -1.44
N ASN A 68 -23.23 -21.46 -1.29
CA ASN A 68 -22.93 -22.56 -2.21
C ASN A 68 -23.40 -22.28 -3.65
N LYS A 69 -24.54 -21.61 -3.82
CA LYS A 69 -25.03 -21.18 -5.15
C LYS A 69 -24.11 -20.15 -5.77
N ALA A 70 -23.70 -19.14 -5.01
CA ALA A 70 -22.77 -18.13 -5.46
C ALA A 70 -21.41 -18.74 -5.83
N ALA A 71 -20.88 -19.66 -5.00
CA ALA A 71 -19.64 -20.37 -5.28
C ALA A 71 -19.70 -21.20 -6.57
N ALA A 72 -20.80 -21.93 -6.78
CA ALA A 72 -20.99 -22.75 -8.00
C ALA A 72 -21.05 -21.86 -9.25
N GLN A 73 -21.77 -20.74 -9.21
CA GLN A 73 -21.85 -19.79 -10.31
C GLN A 73 -20.51 -19.11 -10.58
N GLY A 74 -19.80 -18.72 -9.51
CA GLY A 74 -18.50 -18.05 -9.58
C GLY A 74 -17.39 -18.85 -10.25
N ARG A 75 -17.55 -20.17 -10.38
CA ARG A 75 -16.59 -21.01 -11.15
C ARG A 75 -16.60 -20.73 -12.65
N HIS A 76 -17.66 -20.14 -13.16
CA HIS A 76 -17.89 -19.99 -14.60
C HIS A 76 -17.99 -18.52 -15.02
N THR A 77 -18.57 -17.67 -14.17
CA THR A 77 -18.86 -16.25 -14.49
C THR A 77 -18.62 -15.38 -13.27
N PRO A 78 -18.32 -14.08 -13.45
CA PRO A 78 -18.26 -13.13 -12.34
C PRO A 78 -19.54 -13.11 -11.53
N VAL A 79 -19.38 -13.04 -10.20
CA VAL A 79 -20.48 -13.00 -9.23
C VAL A 79 -20.29 -11.82 -8.30
N ILE A 80 -21.26 -10.93 -8.28
CA ILE A 80 -21.37 -9.86 -7.29
C ILE A 80 -22.00 -10.45 -6.03
N VAL A 81 -21.33 -10.25 -4.90
CA VAL A 81 -21.75 -10.82 -3.62
C VAL A 81 -21.99 -9.70 -2.61
N ALA A 82 -23.24 -9.62 -2.15
CA ALA A 82 -23.63 -8.87 -0.97
C ALA A 82 -23.65 -9.80 0.23
N THR A 83 -23.08 -9.40 1.36
CA THR A 83 -23.15 -10.14 2.62
C THR A 83 -24.06 -9.42 3.61
N SER A 84 -24.75 -10.17 4.49
CA SER A 84 -25.65 -9.62 5.52
C SER A 84 -24.94 -9.54 6.88
N ASP A 85 -25.23 -10.49 7.79
CA ASP A 85 -24.73 -10.46 9.16
C ASP A 85 -23.27 -10.91 9.30
N TRP A 86 -22.83 -11.79 8.41
CA TRP A 86 -21.46 -12.32 8.35
C TRP A 86 -20.80 -11.89 7.05
N THR A 87 -19.66 -11.22 7.14
CA THR A 87 -18.99 -10.67 5.97
C THR A 87 -17.68 -11.39 5.66
N VAL A 88 -16.79 -11.56 6.64
CA VAL A 88 -15.43 -12.09 6.41
C VAL A 88 -15.46 -13.55 6.02
N ILE A 89 -16.03 -14.43 6.84
CA ILE A 89 -16.03 -15.89 6.61
C ILE A 89 -16.72 -16.29 5.29
N PRO A 90 -17.92 -15.75 4.94
CA PRO A 90 -18.51 -16.04 3.63
C PRO A 90 -17.63 -15.61 2.46
N LEU A 91 -16.96 -14.46 2.53
CA LEU A 91 -16.04 -14.02 1.48
C LEU A 91 -14.80 -14.92 1.40
N GLU A 92 -14.22 -15.35 2.53
CA GLU A 92 -13.12 -16.33 2.56
C GLU A 92 -13.52 -17.63 1.86
N ASN A 93 -14.68 -18.17 2.21
CA ASN A 93 -15.19 -19.40 1.59
C ASN A 93 -15.40 -19.27 0.08
N LEU A 94 -15.92 -18.15 -0.37
CA LEU A 94 -16.17 -17.90 -1.80
C LEU A 94 -14.87 -17.70 -2.56
N VAL A 95 -13.95 -16.88 -2.03
CA VAL A 95 -12.65 -16.61 -2.64
C VAL A 95 -11.77 -17.86 -2.68
N ALA A 96 -11.86 -18.76 -1.68
CA ALA A 96 -11.18 -20.05 -1.70
C ALA A 96 -11.66 -20.96 -2.83
N GLN A 97 -12.92 -20.83 -3.28
CA GLN A 97 -13.55 -21.71 -4.29
C GLN A 97 -13.59 -21.09 -5.70
N SER A 98 -13.43 -19.76 -5.83
CA SER A 98 -13.57 -19.06 -7.11
C SER A 98 -12.73 -17.78 -7.15
N ASP A 99 -12.15 -17.51 -8.32
CA ASP A 99 -11.44 -16.27 -8.63
C ASP A 99 -12.36 -15.16 -9.17
N ASN A 100 -13.64 -15.43 -9.39
CA ASN A 100 -14.60 -14.55 -10.05
C ASN A 100 -15.56 -13.85 -9.07
N ILE A 101 -15.11 -13.58 -7.85
CA ILE A 101 -15.94 -12.93 -6.82
C ILE A 101 -15.69 -11.43 -6.83
N ILE A 102 -16.76 -10.65 -6.95
CA ILE A 102 -16.80 -9.19 -6.79
C ILE A 102 -17.60 -8.88 -5.53
N ALA A 103 -16.96 -8.25 -4.54
CA ALA A 103 -17.64 -7.94 -3.28
C ALA A 103 -18.39 -6.62 -3.37
N LEU A 104 -19.66 -6.58 -2.93
CA LEU A 104 -20.38 -5.35 -2.70
C LEU A 104 -19.86 -4.69 -1.42
N VAL A 105 -19.40 -3.44 -1.52
CA VAL A 105 -18.81 -2.65 -0.44
C VAL A 105 -19.46 -1.27 -0.35
N LYS A 106 -19.42 -0.65 0.84
CA LYS A 106 -20.07 0.64 1.10
C LYS A 106 -19.05 1.76 1.36
N ASP A 107 -17.88 1.39 1.82
CA ASP A 107 -16.84 2.33 2.24
C ASP A 107 -15.42 1.75 2.04
N GLU A 108 -14.43 2.53 2.44
CA GLU A 108 -13.01 2.20 2.33
C GLU A 108 -12.62 0.97 3.18
N LYS A 109 -13.23 0.82 4.36
CA LYS A 109 -12.95 -0.29 5.27
C LYS A 109 -13.44 -1.62 4.68
N ASP A 110 -14.65 -1.63 4.16
CA ASP A 110 -15.21 -2.80 3.47
C ASP A 110 -14.37 -3.15 2.23
N ALA A 111 -13.96 -2.12 1.45
CA ALA A 111 -13.12 -2.31 0.27
C ALA A 111 -11.75 -2.91 0.63
N GLN A 112 -11.08 -2.39 1.66
CA GLN A 112 -9.83 -2.95 2.16
C GLN A 112 -9.96 -4.41 2.56
N MET A 113 -10.98 -4.76 3.33
CA MET A 113 -11.24 -6.13 3.76
C MET A 113 -11.46 -7.06 2.56
N ALA A 114 -12.30 -6.69 1.60
CA ALA A 114 -12.60 -7.51 0.42
C ALA A 114 -11.38 -7.71 -0.48
N LEU A 115 -10.54 -6.68 -0.64
CA LEU A 115 -9.34 -6.74 -1.48
C LEU A 115 -8.21 -7.61 -0.89
N HIS A 116 -8.23 -7.86 0.42
CA HIS A 116 -7.16 -8.60 1.12
C HIS A 116 -7.62 -9.92 1.76
N VAL A 117 -8.87 -10.30 1.60
CA VAL A 117 -9.37 -11.58 2.12
C VAL A 117 -8.58 -12.75 1.53
N LEU A 118 -8.05 -13.64 2.38
CA LEU A 118 -7.17 -14.77 2.01
C LEU A 118 -5.95 -14.36 1.14
N GLU A 119 -5.31 -13.24 1.43
CA GLU A 119 -4.17 -12.68 0.69
C GLU A 119 -4.46 -12.34 -0.78
N LYS A 120 -5.06 -13.26 -1.55
CA LYS A 120 -5.40 -13.03 -2.95
C LYS A 120 -6.54 -12.03 -3.15
N GLY A 121 -7.42 -11.88 -2.17
CA GLY A 121 -8.61 -11.01 -2.23
C GLY A 121 -9.62 -11.40 -3.30
N THR A 122 -10.73 -10.65 -3.38
CA THR A 122 -11.73 -10.79 -4.44
C THR A 122 -11.19 -10.38 -5.82
N LEU A 123 -11.86 -10.75 -6.91
CA LEU A 123 -11.59 -10.28 -8.28
C LEU A 123 -11.62 -8.75 -8.35
N GLY A 124 -12.56 -8.15 -7.63
CA GLY A 124 -12.78 -6.73 -7.56
C GLY A 124 -13.82 -6.38 -6.52
N ILE A 125 -14.21 -5.13 -6.52
CA ILE A 125 -15.28 -4.60 -5.66
C ILE A 125 -16.34 -3.89 -6.49
N LEU A 126 -17.58 -3.94 -6.00
CA LEU A 126 -18.67 -3.09 -6.42
C LEU A 126 -18.98 -2.11 -5.29
N LEU A 127 -18.60 -0.85 -5.47
CA LEU A 127 -18.87 0.19 -4.49
C LEU A 127 -20.29 0.74 -4.65
N LYS A 128 -21.06 0.75 -3.58
CA LYS A 128 -22.38 1.39 -3.51
C LYS A 128 -22.36 2.48 -2.44
N THR A 129 -22.39 3.74 -2.86
CA THR A 129 -22.34 4.92 -1.97
C THR A 129 -22.94 6.13 -2.64
N ASP A 130 -23.48 7.05 -1.82
CA ASP A 130 -23.97 8.36 -2.28
C ASP A 130 -22.92 9.48 -2.06
N SER A 131 -21.70 9.14 -1.61
CA SER A 131 -20.63 10.09 -1.30
C SER A 131 -19.54 10.10 -2.37
N PRO A 132 -19.35 11.21 -3.12
CA PRO A 132 -18.22 11.36 -4.05
C PRO A 132 -16.86 11.24 -3.38
N ALA A 133 -16.76 11.62 -2.09
CA ALA A 133 -15.52 11.51 -1.32
C ALA A 133 -15.13 10.03 -1.11
N ILE A 134 -16.09 9.16 -0.80
CA ILE A 134 -15.87 7.71 -0.66
C ILE A 134 -15.46 7.09 -2.00
N VAL A 135 -16.09 7.50 -3.12
CA VAL A 135 -15.67 7.02 -4.45
C VAL A 135 -14.19 7.31 -4.70
N LYS A 136 -13.74 8.54 -4.41
CA LYS A 136 -12.35 8.97 -4.59
C LYS A 136 -11.39 8.22 -3.66
N SER A 137 -11.75 8.03 -2.38
CA SER A 137 -10.88 7.33 -1.42
C SER A 137 -10.73 5.85 -1.77
N VAL A 138 -11.83 5.17 -2.15
CA VAL A 138 -11.79 3.75 -2.57
C VAL A 138 -11.03 3.59 -3.90
N ALA A 139 -11.20 4.51 -4.85
CA ALA A 139 -10.40 4.51 -6.08
C ALA A 139 -8.90 4.69 -5.80
N ALA A 140 -8.54 5.53 -4.82
CA ALA A 140 -7.16 5.72 -4.40
C ALA A 140 -6.55 4.45 -3.80
N LEU A 141 -7.31 3.67 -3.01
CA LEU A 141 -6.90 2.36 -2.50
C LEU A 141 -6.52 1.38 -3.61
N LEU A 142 -7.32 1.32 -4.67
CA LEU A 142 -7.09 0.42 -5.81
C LEU A 142 -5.96 0.89 -6.73
N LYS A 143 -5.69 2.19 -6.75
CA LYS A 143 -4.59 2.82 -7.49
C LYS A 143 -3.32 2.93 -6.66
N SER A 144 -3.39 2.65 -5.35
CA SER A 144 -2.22 2.68 -4.47
C SER A 144 -1.15 1.77 -5.07
N PRO A 145 0.09 2.25 -5.24
CA PRO A 145 1.16 1.49 -5.86
C PRO A 145 1.75 0.45 -4.89
N ALA A 146 0.91 -0.41 -4.32
CA ALA A 146 1.38 -1.69 -3.81
C ALA A 146 1.80 -2.54 -5.02
N GLY A 147 2.93 -2.22 -5.60
CA GLY A 147 3.38 -2.89 -6.80
C GLY A 147 4.85 -2.64 -7.09
N LYS A 148 5.26 -1.39 -7.27
CA LYS A 148 6.64 -1.08 -7.59
C LYS A 148 7.05 0.34 -7.18
N VAL A 149 8.19 0.43 -6.50
CA VAL A 149 8.89 1.70 -6.23
C VAL A 149 10.11 1.76 -7.15
N ASP A 150 10.31 2.89 -7.80
CA ASP A 150 11.50 3.11 -8.62
C ASP A 150 12.70 3.39 -7.70
N LEU A 151 13.45 2.35 -7.41
CA LEU A 151 14.68 2.45 -6.64
C LEU A 151 15.84 2.87 -7.53
N VAL A 152 16.70 3.72 -6.97
CA VAL A 152 17.94 4.18 -7.59
C VAL A 152 19.13 3.93 -6.66
N PRO A 153 20.32 3.63 -7.21
CA PRO A 153 21.52 3.49 -6.41
C PRO A 153 22.04 4.87 -5.97
N PHE A 154 22.31 5.01 -4.68
CA PHE A 154 22.96 6.16 -4.05
C PHE A 154 24.38 5.79 -3.63
N THR A 155 25.36 6.63 -3.97
CA THR A 155 26.74 6.47 -3.51
C THR A 155 26.94 7.17 -2.17
N VAL A 156 27.41 6.45 -1.17
CA VAL A 156 27.70 6.96 0.17
C VAL A 156 28.83 8.00 0.10
N THR A 157 28.56 9.20 0.59
CA THR A 157 29.54 10.31 0.57
C THR A 157 30.17 10.57 1.91
N LYS A 158 29.40 10.33 3.00
CA LYS A 158 29.85 10.61 4.37
C LYS A 158 29.13 9.75 5.38
N ILE A 159 29.85 9.34 6.41
CA ILE A 159 29.32 8.61 7.56
C ILE A 159 30.01 9.16 8.81
N HIS A 160 29.24 9.51 9.85
CA HIS A 160 29.84 9.90 11.12
C HIS A 160 28.87 9.76 12.29
N PRO A 161 29.35 9.46 13.50
CA PRO A 161 28.56 9.46 14.72
C PRO A 161 28.03 10.87 15.04
N VAL A 162 26.76 10.94 15.50
CA VAL A 162 26.11 12.22 15.88
C VAL A 162 25.69 12.27 17.36
N GLY A 163 26.05 11.26 18.15
CA GLY A 163 25.75 11.21 19.58
C GLY A 163 24.48 10.40 19.89
N MET A 164 23.84 10.73 21.00
CA MET A 164 22.64 10.04 21.50
C MET A 164 21.37 10.72 21.06
N GLY A 165 20.39 9.94 20.62
CA GLY A 165 19.06 10.45 20.28
C GLY A 165 17.99 9.37 20.33
N ASP A 166 16.76 9.76 20.07
CA ASP A 166 15.60 8.87 20.11
C ASP A 166 15.43 8.16 18.76
N ARG A 167 15.55 6.84 18.78
CA ARG A 167 15.44 5.97 17.64
C ARG A 167 14.12 5.22 17.67
N VAL A 168 13.46 5.12 16.50
CA VAL A 168 12.21 4.38 16.29
C VAL A 168 12.49 3.02 15.67
N CYS A 169 11.92 1.95 16.26
CA CYS A 169 11.66 0.70 15.55
C CYS A 169 10.20 0.65 15.13
N VAL A 170 9.95 0.16 13.92
CA VAL A 170 8.62 -0.18 13.43
C VAL A 170 8.50 -1.70 13.39
N ASP A 171 7.57 -2.24 14.18
CA ASP A 171 7.24 -3.66 14.21
C ASP A 171 5.94 -3.88 13.44
N THR A 172 5.96 -4.72 12.42
CA THR A 172 4.79 -5.06 11.61
C THR A 172 4.02 -6.26 12.15
N CYS A 173 2.75 -6.40 11.75
CA CYS A 173 1.95 -7.60 12.02
C CYS A 173 2.30 -8.77 11.07
N SER A 174 3.19 -8.55 10.11
CA SER A 174 3.63 -9.54 9.12
C SER A 174 5.11 -9.83 9.27
N LEU A 175 5.54 -11.03 8.89
CA LEU A 175 6.96 -11.34 8.75
C LEU A 175 7.46 -10.77 7.43
N LEU A 176 8.61 -10.12 7.48
CA LEU A 176 9.31 -9.57 6.32
C LEU A 176 10.38 -10.57 5.85
N SER A 177 10.64 -10.58 4.55
CA SER A 177 11.64 -11.45 3.92
C SER A 177 13.02 -10.77 3.88
N ASP A 178 14.05 -11.55 3.62
CA ASP A 178 15.39 -11.02 3.36
C ASP A 178 15.40 -10.11 2.15
N GLY A 179 16.07 -8.97 2.25
CA GLY A 179 16.08 -7.93 1.23
C GLY A 179 14.90 -6.94 1.31
N GLU A 180 13.91 -7.21 2.14
CA GLU A 180 12.82 -6.28 2.40
C GLU A 180 13.15 -5.25 3.50
N GLY A 181 12.52 -4.09 3.39
CA GLY A 181 12.69 -2.98 4.32
C GLY A 181 11.71 -1.85 4.08
N MET A 182 12.02 -0.69 4.64
CA MET A 182 11.20 0.51 4.51
C MET A 182 12.05 1.68 4.03
N LEU A 183 11.44 2.63 3.31
CA LEU A 183 12.11 3.80 2.75
C LEU A 183 12.00 4.98 3.70
N MET A 184 13.16 5.50 4.12
CA MET A 184 13.27 6.59 5.11
C MET A 184 14.35 7.59 4.74
N GLY A 185 14.14 8.86 5.14
CA GLY A 185 15.09 9.94 4.91
C GLY A 185 14.89 11.12 5.86
N ASN A 186 15.93 11.92 6.07
CA ASN A 186 15.81 13.17 6.83
C ASN A 186 15.07 14.26 6.04
N THR A 187 14.95 14.08 4.73
CA THR A 187 14.17 14.93 3.84
C THR A 187 13.08 14.13 3.15
N SER A 188 12.02 14.80 2.73
CA SER A 188 10.89 14.15 2.05
C SER A 188 11.13 13.93 0.55
N SER A 189 12.25 14.40 -0.01
CA SER A 189 12.56 14.34 -1.44
C SER A 189 13.41 13.14 -1.87
N ALA A 190 14.11 12.51 -0.93
CA ALA A 190 14.91 11.31 -1.19
C ALA A 190 15.00 10.44 0.07
N MET A 191 14.95 9.14 -0.11
CA MET A 191 14.92 8.16 0.98
C MET A 191 15.81 6.97 0.68
N LEU A 192 16.38 6.37 1.73
CA LEU A 192 17.19 5.15 1.70
C LEU A 192 16.36 3.95 2.15
N LEU A 193 16.63 2.79 1.58
CA LEU A 193 16.00 1.53 1.94
C LEU A 193 16.69 0.92 3.17
N VAL A 194 16.04 1.02 4.32
CA VAL A 194 16.49 0.43 5.58
C VAL A 194 15.98 -0.99 5.68
N HIS A 195 16.88 -1.94 5.77
CA HIS A 195 16.62 -3.38 5.77
C HIS A 195 15.93 -3.83 7.07
N ALA A 196 15.02 -4.80 6.98
CA ALA A 196 14.42 -5.45 8.14
C ALA A 196 15.44 -6.28 8.93
N GLU A 197 15.18 -6.52 10.23
CA GLU A 197 16.05 -7.32 11.09
C GLU A 197 15.87 -8.85 10.86
N THR A 198 15.93 -9.31 9.60
CA THR A 198 15.67 -10.71 9.20
C THR A 198 16.89 -11.62 9.35
N LEU A 199 18.10 -11.05 9.23
CA LEU A 199 19.32 -11.84 9.14
C LEU A 199 19.77 -12.38 10.50
N GLU A 200 20.11 -13.67 10.52
CA GLU A 200 20.73 -14.31 11.66
C GLU A 200 22.11 -13.72 12.00
N ASN A 201 22.42 -13.69 13.26
CA ASN A 201 23.74 -13.35 13.78
C ASN A 201 23.95 -14.05 15.13
N PRO A 202 25.22 -14.23 15.58
CA PRO A 202 25.51 -15.05 16.76
C PRO A 202 25.10 -14.40 18.10
N TYR A 203 24.71 -13.11 18.12
CA TYR A 203 24.49 -12.37 19.38
C TYR A 203 23.03 -12.02 19.63
N VAL A 204 22.23 -11.84 18.57
CA VAL A 204 20.85 -11.38 18.68
C VAL A 204 19.96 -12.17 17.72
N ALA A 205 18.91 -12.79 18.23
CA ALA A 205 17.94 -13.47 17.41
C ALA A 205 17.29 -12.49 16.38
N PRO A 206 17.07 -12.91 15.13
CA PRO A 206 16.41 -12.10 14.13
C PRO A 206 14.99 -11.73 14.56
N ARG A 207 14.54 -10.58 14.07
CA ARG A 207 13.17 -10.06 14.27
C ARG A 207 12.59 -9.73 12.91
N PRO A 208 12.15 -10.74 12.15
CA PRO A 208 11.72 -10.54 10.75
C PRO A 208 10.47 -9.66 10.59
N PHE A 209 9.88 -9.21 11.67
CA PHE A 209 8.79 -8.26 11.71
C PHE A 209 9.26 -6.81 11.98
N ARG A 210 10.57 -6.56 12.16
CA ARG A 210 11.11 -5.27 12.62
C ARG A 210 11.96 -4.58 11.58
N VAL A 211 11.73 -3.27 11.42
CA VAL A 211 12.69 -2.34 10.82
C VAL A 211 13.15 -1.34 11.87
N ASN A 212 14.46 -1.23 12.07
CA ASN A 212 15.08 -0.20 12.90
C ASN A 212 15.19 1.08 12.07
N ALA A 213 14.13 1.87 12.10
CA ALA A 213 13.80 2.84 11.06
C ALA A 213 14.71 4.07 11.04
N GLY A 214 15.10 4.59 12.20
CA GLY A 214 15.94 5.79 12.30
C GLY A 214 15.50 6.72 13.41
N ALA A 215 15.95 7.97 13.39
CA ALA A 215 15.61 8.96 14.40
C ALA A 215 14.16 9.46 14.24
N VAL A 216 13.56 9.89 15.35
CA VAL A 216 12.12 10.28 15.44
C VAL A 216 11.64 11.29 14.39
N HIS A 217 12.52 12.18 13.93
CA HIS A 217 12.21 13.23 12.96
C HIS A 217 12.24 12.77 11.50
N ALA A 218 12.80 11.60 11.24
CA ALA A 218 12.92 11.11 9.86
C ALA A 218 11.54 10.84 9.25
N TYR A 219 11.45 11.08 7.94
CA TYR A 219 10.28 10.72 7.14
C TYR A 219 10.32 9.25 6.75
N ILE A 220 9.15 8.65 6.64
CA ILE A 220 8.91 7.33 6.05
C ILE A 220 7.93 7.47 4.89
N LEU A 221 8.13 6.69 3.82
CA LEU A 221 7.19 6.60 2.71
C LEU A 221 6.03 5.66 3.07
N LEU A 222 4.80 6.13 2.85
CA LEU A 222 3.56 5.40 3.11
C LEU A 222 3.00 4.76 1.82
N PRO A 223 2.11 3.76 1.93
CA PRO A 223 1.55 3.06 0.77
C PRO A 223 0.80 3.95 -0.24
N ASP A 224 0.22 5.06 0.23
CA ASP A 224 -0.49 6.05 -0.59
C ASP A 224 0.44 7.09 -1.25
N GLY A 225 1.77 6.89 -1.15
CA GLY A 225 2.79 7.80 -1.67
C GLY A 225 3.00 9.06 -0.83
N LYS A 226 2.30 9.21 0.29
CA LYS A 226 2.57 10.29 1.26
C LYS A 226 3.76 9.96 2.14
N THR A 227 4.17 10.95 2.93
CA THR A 227 5.19 10.79 3.96
C THR A 227 4.61 11.11 5.34
N ALA A 228 5.14 10.45 6.36
CA ALA A 228 4.89 10.76 7.77
C ALA A 228 6.20 10.83 8.53
N TYR A 229 6.22 11.50 9.68
CA TYR A 229 7.35 11.37 10.59
C TYR A 229 7.33 10.01 11.29
N LEU A 230 8.50 9.47 11.59
CA LEU A 230 8.59 8.20 12.33
C LEU A 230 7.94 8.31 13.72
N SER A 231 7.97 9.50 14.35
CA SER A 231 7.30 9.79 15.63
C SER A 231 5.77 9.71 15.55
N ASP A 232 5.19 9.91 14.37
CA ASP A 232 3.74 10.01 14.19
C ASP A 232 3.09 8.66 13.87
N LEU A 233 3.92 7.64 13.65
CA LEU A 233 3.43 6.30 13.36
C LEU A 233 2.71 5.69 14.56
N ALA A 234 1.53 5.13 14.33
CA ALA A 234 0.67 4.54 15.36
C ALA A 234 0.28 3.08 15.03
N ILE A 235 -0.05 2.32 16.06
CA ILE A 235 -0.58 0.96 15.95
C ILE A 235 -1.81 0.95 15.02
N GLY A 236 -1.88 -0.04 14.13
CA GLY A 236 -2.95 -0.16 13.13
C GLY A 236 -2.75 0.69 11.88
N GLY A 237 -1.79 1.63 11.89
CA GLY A 237 -1.39 2.37 10.68
C GLY A 237 -0.74 1.47 9.64
N GLN A 238 -0.62 1.98 8.42
CA GLN A 238 -0.03 1.26 7.29
C GLN A 238 1.35 1.82 6.97
N VAL A 239 2.28 0.95 6.60
CA VAL A 239 3.61 1.30 6.08
C VAL A 239 3.88 0.59 4.77
N LEU A 240 4.69 1.21 3.92
CA LEU A 240 5.17 0.61 2.68
C LEU A 240 6.42 -0.23 2.98
N VAL A 241 6.36 -1.50 2.64
CA VAL A 241 7.52 -2.41 2.64
C VAL A 241 7.94 -2.61 1.19
N THR A 242 9.24 -2.56 0.91
CA THR A 242 9.76 -2.82 -0.43
C THR A 242 11.02 -3.66 -0.38
N ASP A 243 11.24 -4.47 -1.40
CA ASP A 243 12.49 -5.22 -1.59
C ASP A 243 13.54 -4.41 -2.37
N GLY A 244 14.75 -4.93 -2.47
CA GLY A 244 15.85 -4.29 -3.22
C GLY A 244 15.62 -4.18 -4.74
N LYS A 245 14.55 -4.78 -5.28
CA LYS A 245 14.12 -4.66 -6.69
C LYS A 245 12.99 -3.66 -6.88
N GLY A 246 12.50 -3.08 -5.77
CA GLY A 246 11.39 -2.14 -5.77
C GLY A 246 10.01 -2.80 -5.73
N THR A 247 9.89 -4.12 -5.59
CA THR A 247 8.60 -4.76 -5.36
C THR A 247 8.08 -4.34 -3.99
N ALA A 248 6.88 -3.78 -3.94
CA ALA A 248 6.36 -3.17 -2.74
C ALA A 248 4.98 -3.73 -2.35
N HIS A 249 4.74 -3.79 -1.04
CA HIS A 249 3.46 -4.16 -0.45
C HIS A 249 3.18 -3.36 0.82
N THR A 250 1.92 -3.38 1.25
CA THR A 250 1.49 -2.71 2.48
C THR A 250 1.61 -3.64 3.66
N ALA A 251 2.17 -3.15 4.77
CA ALA A 251 2.18 -3.85 6.05
C ALA A 251 1.48 -3.01 7.13
N ILE A 252 0.87 -3.70 8.10
CA ILE A 252 0.21 -3.05 9.24
C ILE A 252 1.21 -2.90 10.40
N ILE A 253 1.24 -1.75 11.03
CA ILE A 253 2.04 -1.48 12.22
C ILE A 253 1.41 -2.20 13.41
N GLY A 254 2.11 -3.16 13.97
CA GLY A 254 1.74 -3.82 15.21
C GLY A 254 2.24 -3.07 16.44
N ARG A 255 3.38 -2.37 16.32
CA ARG A 255 3.98 -1.57 17.41
C ARG A 255 5.02 -0.61 16.86
N THR A 256 5.12 0.57 17.46
CA THR A 256 6.30 1.45 17.37
C THR A 256 7.03 1.45 18.70
N LYS A 257 8.36 1.45 18.68
CA LYS A 257 9.20 1.45 19.88
C LYS A 257 10.25 2.56 19.77
N ILE A 258 10.20 3.53 20.67
CA ILE A 258 11.14 4.64 20.74
C ILE A 258 12.12 4.40 21.88
N GLU A 259 13.41 4.42 21.59
CA GLU A 259 14.47 4.21 22.57
C GLU A 259 15.66 5.14 22.31
N ARG A 260 16.26 5.65 23.37
CA ARG A 260 17.46 6.43 23.28
C ARG A 260 18.69 5.56 22.97
N ARG A 261 19.34 5.83 21.85
CA ARG A 261 20.45 5.03 21.30
C ARG A 261 21.55 5.93 20.72
N PRO A 262 22.80 5.40 20.61
CA PRO A 262 23.83 6.07 19.82
C PRO A 262 23.42 6.11 18.35
N LEU A 263 23.61 7.26 17.70
CA LEU A 263 23.17 7.51 16.34
C LEU A 263 24.35 7.79 15.41
N LEU A 264 24.14 7.48 14.14
CA LEU A 264 25.06 7.63 13.03
C LEU A 264 24.35 8.34 11.88
N LEU A 265 24.95 9.39 11.32
CA LEU A 265 24.47 10.01 10.09
C LEU A 265 25.11 9.35 8.87
N VAL A 266 24.29 8.98 7.91
CA VAL A 266 24.70 8.53 6.57
C VAL A 266 24.24 9.57 5.56
N GLU A 267 25.18 10.07 4.74
CA GLU A 267 24.90 10.95 3.60
C GLU A 267 25.26 10.22 2.30
N ALA A 268 24.41 10.31 1.31
CA ALA A 268 24.63 9.67 0.01
C ALA A 268 24.05 10.52 -1.13
N GLU A 269 24.48 10.27 -2.36
CA GLU A 269 24.04 11.02 -3.54
C GLU A 269 23.82 10.13 -4.75
N ALA A 270 22.85 10.52 -5.60
CA ALA A 270 22.55 9.93 -6.90
C ALA A 270 22.36 11.05 -7.93
N GLY A 271 23.38 11.32 -8.74
CA GLY A 271 23.39 12.45 -9.65
C GLY A 271 23.24 13.79 -8.92
N LYS A 272 22.11 14.47 -9.08
CA LYS A 272 21.81 15.72 -8.38
C LYS A 272 21.06 15.52 -7.07
N ALA A 273 20.49 14.34 -6.86
CA ALA A 273 19.74 14.03 -5.65
C ALA A 273 20.70 13.74 -4.49
N LYS A 274 20.42 14.34 -3.33
CA LYS A 274 21.13 14.10 -2.09
C LYS A 274 20.17 13.55 -1.06
N VAL A 275 20.64 12.59 -0.30
CA VAL A 275 19.88 11.98 0.79
C VAL A 275 20.73 11.94 2.05
N SER A 276 20.09 12.13 3.19
CA SER A 276 20.70 11.87 4.49
C SER A 276 19.72 11.10 5.37
N LEU A 277 20.26 10.28 6.26
CA LEU A 277 19.45 9.53 7.21
C LEU A 277 20.26 9.32 8.50
N ILE A 278 19.60 9.54 9.65
CA ILE A 278 20.17 9.24 10.95
C ILE A 278 19.63 7.91 11.45
N LEU A 279 20.53 6.96 11.64
CA LEU A 279 20.25 5.59 12.05
C LEU A 279 20.90 5.27 13.39
N GLN A 280 20.46 4.20 14.05
CA GLN A 280 21.18 3.69 15.21
C GLN A 280 22.56 3.15 14.78
N ASN A 281 23.60 3.51 15.52
CA ASN A 281 24.95 2.98 15.33
C ASN A 281 25.05 1.59 15.99
N ALA A 282 24.73 0.54 15.23
CA ALA A 282 24.82 -0.85 15.68
C ALA A 282 24.92 -1.81 14.48
N GLU A 283 25.53 -2.97 14.70
CA GLU A 283 25.84 -3.97 13.66
C GLU A 283 24.60 -4.57 13.00
N THR A 284 23.48 -4.62 13.74
CA THR A 284 22.21 -5.17 13.25
C THR A 284 21.41 -4.21 12.38
N ILE A 285 21.83 -2.94 12.31
CA ILE A 285 21.19 -1.93 11.47
C ILE A 285 21.83 -1.97 10.10
N ARG A 286 21.00 -2.14 9.08
CA ARG A 286 21.48 -2.38 7.72
C ARG A 286 20.72 -1.55 6.70
N LEU A 287 21.42 -1.18 5.63
CA LEU A 287 20.86 -0.63 4.42
C LEU A 287 20.92 -1.71 3.31
N VAL A 288 20.07 -1.60 2.33
CA VAL A 288 20.06 -2.54 1.19
C VAL A 288 21.05 -2.03 0.13
N GLY A 289 22.01 -2.87 -0.27
CA GLY A 289 22.95 -2.60 -1.33
C GLY A 289 22.35 -2.80 -2.72
N GLU A 290 23.07 -2.41 -3.78
CA GLU A 290 22.67 -2.54 -5.18
C GLU A 290 22.41 -4.01 -5.59
N ASP A 291 23.14 -4.95 -4.98
CA ASP A 291 22.98 -6.39 -5.20
C ASP A 291 21.80 -7.00 -4.41
N GLY A 292 21.01 -6.17 -3.73
CA GLY A 292 19.90 -6.56 -2.85
C GLY A 292 20.33 -7.09 -1.49
N LYS A 293 21.64 -7.14 -1.18
CA LYS A 293 22.14 -7.62 0.11
C LYS A 293 22.16 -6.52 1.15
N ALA A 294 22.05 -6.94 2.41
CA ALA A 294 22.09 -6.04 3.55
C ALA A 294 23.54 -5.65 3.92
N ILE A 295 23.80 -4.35 4.01
CA ILE A 295 25.08 -3.78 4.43
C ILE A 295 24.90 -3.16 5.81
N SER A 296 25.65 -3.66 6.81
CA SER A 296 25.62 -3.08 8.16
C SER A 296 26.15 -1.65 8.16
N VAL A 297 25.46 -0.75 8.86
CA VAL A 297 25.86 0.67 8.93
C VAL A 297 27.22 0.89 9.57
N VAL A 298 27.69 -0.02 10.43
CA VAL A 298 29.01 0.04 11.05
C VAL A 298 30.15 -0.39 10.10
N ASN A 299 29.80 -1.14 9.04
CA ASN A 299 30.74 -1.57 8.01
C ASN A 299 30.66 -0.72 6.74
N LEU A 300 29.68 0.18 6.67
CA LEU A 300 29.46 1.05 5.52
C LEU A 300 30.65 2.00 5.33
N GLN A 301 31.09 2.18 4.09
CA GLN A 301 32.22 3.03 3.74
C GLN A 301 31.84 4.06 2.68
N LYS A 302 32.57 5.16 2.63
CA LYS A 302 32.45 6.13 1.54
C LYS A 302 32.75 5.45 0.21
N GLY A 303 31.85 5.61 -0.75
CA GLY A 303 31.92 4.98 -2.06
C GLY A 303 31.04 3.74 -2.19
N ASP A 304 30.51 3.18 -1.09
CA ASP A 304 29.56 2.08 -1.16
C ASP A 304 28.27 2.52 -1.83
N THR A 305 27.58 1.59 -2.50
CA THR A 305 26.32 1.83 -3.18
C THR A 305 25.18 1.22 -2.38
N ILE A 306 24.17 2.02 -2.06
CA ILE A 306 22.97 1.64 -1.30
C ILE A 306 21.72 2.06 -2.07
N MET A 307 20.66 1.27 -1.93
CA MET A 307 19.40 1.53 -2.63
C MET A 307 18.54 2.56 -1.91
N GLY A 308 17.85 3.37 -2.70
CA GLY A 308 16.91 4.37 -2.21
C GLY A 308 15.97 4.82 -3.31
N CYS A 309 15.16 5.82 -3.04
CA CYS A 309 14.29 6.44 -4.05
C CYS A 309 14.39 7.96 -4.01
N THR A 310 14.03 8.59 -5.12
CA THR A 310 13.79 10.03 -5.20
C THR A 310 12.30 10.27 -5.34
N LEU A 311 11.79 11.30 -4.69
CA LEU A 311 10.39 11.70 -4.73
C LEU A 311 10.28 13.09 -5.35
N ASP A 312 9.45 13.22 -6.37
CA ASP A 312 9.24 14.50 -7.04
C ASP A 312 8.46 15.49 -6.16
N GLY A 313 8.95 16.75 -6.09
CA GLY A 313 8.32 17.87 -5.40
C GLY A 313 8.59 17.92 -3.88
N GLY A 314 8.34 19.11 -3.29
CA GLY A 314 8.27 19.29 -1.84
C GLY A 314 7.02 18.60 -1.27
N ARG A 315 6.99 18.42 0.06
CA ARG A 315 5.85 17.84 0.77
C ARG A 315 5.29 18.85 1.77
N HIS A 316 3.96 19.02 1.78
CA HIS A 316 3.26 19.79 2.79
C HIS A 316 2.22 18.91 3.45
N PHE A 317 2.32 18.71 4.78
CA PHE A 317 1.53 17.72 5.51
C PHE A 317 1.55 16.31 4.86
N GLY A 318 2.73 15.86 4.39
CA GLY A 318 2.92 14.56 3.75
C GLY A 318 2.50 14.47 2.27
N MET A 319 1.78 15.47 1.74
CA MET A 319 1.32 15.48 0.35
C MET A 319 2.31 16.22 -0.57
N ALA A 320 2.48 15.70 -1.80
CA ALA A 320 3.33 16.33 -2.81
C ALA A 320 2.79 17.71 -3.20
N VAL A 321 3.64 18.74 -3.13
CA VAL A 321 3.33 20.12 -3.54
C VAL A 321 4.44 20.67 -4.43
N LYS A 322 4.06 21.56 -5.37
CA LYS A 322 5.04 22.27 -6.22
C LYS A 322 5.54 23.53 -5.52
N GLU A 323 6.26 23.37 -4.43
CA GLU A 323 6.87 24.48 -3.68
C GLU A 323 8.38 24.26 -3.52
N THR A 324 9.13 25.35 -3.38
CA THR A 324 10.57 25.30 -3.10
C THR A 324 10.80 25.15 -1.61
N ILE A 325 10.88 23.90 -1.14
CA ILE A 325 11.21 23.57 0.25
C ILE A 325 12.70 23.26 0.33
N ARG A 326 13.39 23.81 1.33
CA ARG A 326 14.78 23.48 1.66
C ARG A 326 14.83 22.87 3.04
N GLU A 327 15.04 21.57 3.09
CA GLU A 327 15.39 20.83 4.30
C GLU A 327 16.92 20.68 4.34
N LYS A 328 17.54 20.91 5.52
CA LYS A 328 19.01 20.87 5.69
C LYS A 328 19.37 19.82 6.72
#